data_dffd06898b36c88786c74cfd025dfd95
#
_entry.id   dffd06898b36c88786c74cfd025dfd95
#
_cell.length_a   1.000
_cell.length_b   1.000
_cell.length_c   1.000
_cell.angle_alpha   90.00
_cell.angle_beta   90.00
_cell.angle_gamma   90.00
#
_symmetry.space_group_name_H-M   'P 1'
#
loop_
_entity.id
_entity.type
_entity.pdbx_description
1 polymer ?
#
loop_
_entity_poly.entity_id
_entity_poly.type
_entity_poly.pdbx_seq_one_letter_code
_entity_poly.pdbx_strand_id
1 'polypeptide(L)'
;MSNKYNTHKKDPHYRRAKIEGYRARSAYKLLDIQNRFNIFKRAFYILDLGCAPGSWLQVIKKFANENIEKYQDQYYNRDHYKIMGVDIKNVSPLENVKIIRLDINTLEVKDYINNFFPNKLDLILSDASVNKTGNKFTDHLNQINLCFKVLDISKKFLKQKGNLVIKVFQGSDLNKLFGIMKKEFTFIKSYKPQSSKKKSNEIYFIGLKKK
;
A
#
# COMPACT_ATOMS: atom_id res chain seq x y z
N MET A 1 14.18 23.78 17.12
CA MET A 1 13.34 23.18 16.05
C MET A 1 13.95 23.14 14.64
N SER A 2 15.21 23.53 14.42
CA SER A 2 15.81 23.68 13.06
C SER A 2 16.45 22.42 12.45
N ASN A 3 16.71 21.37 13.23
CA ASN A 3 17.53 20.22 12.75
C ASN A 3 16.76 19.17 11.87
N LYS A 4 15.43 19.13 11.93
CA LYS A 4 14.64 18.17 11.10
C LYS A 4 14.51 18.61 9.64
N TYR A 5 14.44 19.92 9.39
CA TYR A 5 14.29 20.47 8.03
C TYR A 5 15.55 20.29 7.16
N ASN A 6 16.73 20.35 7.77
CA ASN A 6 18.01 20.22 7.04
C ASN A 6 18.34 18.77 6.63
N THR A 7 17.88 17.76 7.36
CA THR A 7 18.12 16.34 7.03
C THR A 7 17.28 15.86 5.84
N HIS A 8 16.11 16.44 5.58
CA HIS A 8 15.29 16.09 4.40
C HIS A 8 15.90 16.61 3.09
N LYS A 9 16.53 17.79 3.11
CA LYS A 9 17.15 18.38 1.90
C LYS A 9 18.38 17.60 1.41
N LYS A 10 19.04 16.82 2.28
CA LYS A 10 20.20 15.98 1.92
C LYS A 10 19.83 14.57 1.43
N ASP A 11 18.55 14.19 1.46
CA ASP A 11 18.09 12.86 1.05
C ASP A 11 17.93 12.80 -0.48
N PRO A 12 18.72 11.97 -1.20
CA PRO A 12 18.66 11.90 -2.67
C PRO A 12 17.29 11.53 -3.19
N HIS A 13 16.58 10.59 -2.52
CA HIS A 13 15.24 10.18 -2.92
C HIS A 13 14.21 11.30 -2.70
N TYR A 14 14.40 12.17 -1.72
CA TYR A 14 13.52 13.31 -1.54
C TYR A 14 13.68 14.34 -2.66
N ARG A 15 14.93 14.64 -3.08
CA ARG A 15 15.20 15.55 -4.20
C ARG A 15 14.63 14.99 -5.50
N ARG A 16 14.91 13.73 -5.76
CA ARG A 16 14.41 13.02 -6.94
C ARG A 16 12.88 13.00 -6.99
N ALA A 17 12.20 12.74 -5.88
CA ALA A 17 10.74 12.78 -5.81
C ALA A 17 10.17 14.13 -6.22
N LYS A 18 10.80 15.24 -5.78
CA LYS A 18 10.40 16.59 -6.19
C LYS A 18 10.55 16.83 -7.69
N ILE A 19 11.68 16.41 -8.27
CA ILE A 19 11.96 16.55 -9.70
C ILE A 19 10.96 15.75 -10.54
N GLU A 20 10.65 14.52 -10.10
CA GLU A 20 9.71 13.62 -10.81
C GLU A 20 8.23 13.90 -10.47
N GLY A 21 7.92 14.93 -9.66
CA GLY A 21 6.55 15.32 -9.32
C GLY A 21 5.83 14.41 -8.32
N TYR A 22 6.55 13.51 -7.62
CA TYR A 22 5.95 12.69 -6.56
C TYR A 22 5.75 13.50 -5.28
N ARG A 23 4.59 13.30 -4.63
CA ARG A 23 4.23 13.96 -3.36
C ARG A 23 5.15 13.60 -2.20
N ALA A 24 5.78 12.41 -2.24
CA ALA A 24 6.75 11.96 -1.24
C ALA A 24 7.71 10.93 -1.81
N ARG A 25 8.89 10.81 -1.15
CA ARG A 25 9.91 9.81 -1.48
C ARG A 25 9.44 8.36 -1.33
N SER A 26 8.33 8.12 -0.61
CA SER A 26 7.75 6.79 -0.45
C SER A 26 7.27 6.17 -1.77
N ALA A 27 7.08 6.96 -2.83
CA ALA A 27 6.84 6.45 -4.18
C ALA A 27 7.89 5.41 -4.60
N TYR A 28 9.17 5.66 -4.30
CA TYR A 28 10.26 4.74 -4.69
C TYR A 28 10.20 3.40 -3.98
N LYS A 29 9.63 3.32 -2.78
CA LYS A 29 9.43 2.04 -2.09
C LYS A 29 8.46 1.14 -2.88
N LEU A 30 7.37 1.73 -3.38
CA LEU A 30 6.40 1.00 -4.19
C LEU A 30 6.97 0.64 -5.57
N LEU A 31 7.76 1.54 -6.17
CA LEU A 31 8.47 1.26 -7.42
C LEU A 31 9.49 0.12 -7.25
N ASP A 32 10.27 0.08 -6.15
CA ASP A 32 11.19 -1.02 -5.84
C ASP A 32 10.45 -2.35 -5.69
N ILE A 33 9.29 -2.34 -5.00
CA ILE A 33 8.42 -3.51 -4.83
C ILE A 33 7.88 -3.97 -6.20
N GLN A 34 7.40 -3.04 -7.02
CA GLN A 34 6.90 -3.35 -8.37
C GLN A 34 7.99 -3.95 -9.24
N ASN A 35 9.18 -3.35 -9.27
CA ASN A 35 10.30 -3.82 -10.07
C ASN A 35 10.73 -5.24 -9.68
N ARG A 36 10.62 -5.59 -8.40
CA ARG A 36 11.03 -6.90 -7.88
C ARG A 36 9.97 -7.98 -8.02
N PHE A 37 8.68 -7.63 -7.85
CA PHE A 37 7.59 -8.60 -7.70
C PHE A 37 6.49 -8.49 -8.75
N ASN A 38 6.52 -7.44 -9.60
CA ASN A 38 5.53 -7.20 -10.65
C ASN A 38 4.08 -7.24 -10.14
N ILE A 39 3.82 -6.56 -9.00
CA ILE A 39 2.54 -6.61 -8.28
C ILE A 39 1.39 -5.98 -9.05
N PHE A 40 1.67 -5.04 -9.97
CA PHE A 40 0.66 -4.35 -10.76
C PHE A 40 0.22 -5.11 -12.02
N LYS A 41 0.84 -6.26 -12.34
CA LYS A 41 0.46 -7.01 -13.54
C LYS A 41 -1.03 -7.36 -13.54
N ARG A 42 -1.79 -6.80 -14.48
CA ARG A 42 -3.25 -6.96 -14.62
C ARG A 42 -4.05 -6.53 -13.38
N ALA A 43 -3.55 -5.55 -12.63
CA ALA A 43 -4.27 -4.93 -11.52
C ALA A 43 -5.04 -3.70 -12.01
N PHE A 44 -6.36 -3.73 -11.94
CA PHE A 44 -7.28 -2.67 -12.35
C PHE A 44 -8.09 -2.12 -11.18
N TYR A 45 -8.47 -2.96 -10.21
CA TYR A 45 -9.17 -2.56 -8.99
C TYR A 45 -8.22 -2.60 -7.82
N ILE A 46 -7.81 -1.40 -7.36
CA ILE A 46 -6.69 -1.25 -6.43
C ILE A 46 -7.11 -0.40 -5.24
N LEU A 47 -6.81 -0.89 -4.04
CA LEU A 47 -7.02 -0.20 -2.77
C LEU A 47 -5.69 0.14 -2.11
N ASP A 48 -5.52 1.40 -1.69
CA ASP A 48 -4.36 1.90 -0.94
C ASP A 48 -4.80 2.36 0.46
N LEU A 49 -4.39 1.62 1.48
CA LEU A 49 -4.69 1.88 2.89
C LEU A 49 -3.53 2.59 3.57
N GLY A 50 -3.77 3.80 4.10
CA GLY A 50 -2.72 4.70 4.59
C GLY A 50 -2.06 5.48 3.45
N CYS A 51 -2.89 6.01 2.55
CA CYS A 51 -2.44 6.58 1.28
C CYS A 51 -1.77 7.97 1.38
N ALA A 52 -1.85 8.68 2.53
CA ALA A 52 -1.27 10.02 2.66
C ALA A 52 0.27 10.01 2.51
N PRO A 53 0.84 10.99 1.80
CA PRO A 53 0.25 12.17 1.15
C PRO A 53 -0.24 11.90 -0.29
N GLY A 54 -0.32 10.66 -0.76
CA GLY A 54 -0.80 10.26 -2.09
C GLY A 54 0.29 9.91 -3.10
N SER A 55 1.54 9.72 -2.67
CA SER A 55 2.64 9.33 -3.56
C SER A 55 2.48 7.90 -4.10
N TRP A 56 1.91 6.99 -3.30
CA TRP A 56 1.58 5.65 -3.77
C TRP A 56 0.43 5.69 -4.76
N LEU A 57 -0.59 6.52 -4.52
CA LEU A 57 -1.70 6.72 -5.47
C LEU A 57 -1.22 7.22 -6.85
N GLN A 58 -0.18 8.08 -6.89
CA GLN A 58 0.43 8.51 -8.15
C GLN A 58 1.08 7.33 -8.90
N VAL A 59 1.82 6.48 -8.20
CA VAL A 59 2.43 5.26 -8.77
C VAL A 59 1.35 4.28 -9.24
N ILE A 60 0.32 4.05 -8.42
CA ILE A 60 -0.82 3.18 -8.75
C ILE A 60 -1.50 3.65 -10.04
N LYS A 61 -1.83 4.95 -10.13
CA LYS A 61 -2.48 5.53 -11.31
C LYS A 61 -1.64 5.32 -12.57
N LYS A 62 -0.32 5.52 -12.49
CA LYS A 62 0.60 5.29 -13.61
C LYS A 62 0.49 3.85 -14.11
N PHE A 63 0.63 2.85 -13.24
CA PHE A 63 0.56 1.44 -13.64
C PHE A 63 -0.83 0.99 -14.06
N ALA A 64 -1.89 1.59 -13.50
CA ALA A 64 -3.26 1.32 -13.94
C ALA A 64 -3.50 1.79 -15.37
N ASN A 65 -3.00 2.98 -15.76
CA ASN A 65 -3.05 3.46 -17.12
C ASN A 65 -2.25 2.56 -18.08
N GLU A 66 -1.02 2.20 -17.70
CA GLU A 66 -0.19 1.26 -18.50
C GLU A 66 -0.88 -0.10 -18.68
N ASN A 67 -1.64 -0.57 -17.68
CA ASN A 67 -2.41 -1.81 -17.80
C ASN A 67 -3.58 -1.67 -18.78
N ILE A 68 -4.31 -0.54 -18.79
CA ILE A 68 -5.37 -0.29 -19.77
C ILE A 68 -4.79 -0.38 -21.17
N GLU A 69 -3.69 0.35 -21.46
CA GLU A 69 -3.04 0.34 -22.76
C GLU A 69 -2.56 -1.04 -23.19
N LYS A 70 -1.96 -1.79 -22.22
CA LYS A 70 -1.33 -3.08 -22.50
C LYS A 70 -2.30 -4.25 -22.59
N TYR A 71 -3.38 -4.23 -21.82
CA TYR A 71 -4.31 -5.34 -21.64
C TYR A 71 -5.74 -5.01 -22.08
N GLN A 72 -5.89 -4.10 -23.01
CA GLN A 72 -7.13 -3.80 -23.75
C GLN A 72 -7.60 -5.02 -24.56
N ASP A 73 -7.56 -6.21 -23.97
CA ASP A 73 -7.93 -7.39 -24.69
C ASP A 73 -9.38 -7.80 -24.38
N GLN A 74 -9.98 -8.44 -25.38
CA GLN A 74 -11.32 -9.02 -25.32
C GLN A 74 -11.48 -10.06 -24.18
N TYR A 75 -10.37 -10.54 -23.61
CA TYR A 75 -10.33 -11.59 -22.60
C TYR A 75 -10.77 -11.13 -21.22
N TYR A 76 -10.53 -9.85 -20.84
CA TYR A 76 -10.80 -9.34 -19.49
C TYR A 76 -11.94 -8.34 -19.46
N ASN A 77 -12.39 -7.85 -20.61
CA ASN A 77 -13.45 -6.85 -20.76
C ASN A 77 -13.29 -5.67 -19.78
N ARG A 78 -12.04 -5.22 -19.56
CA ARG A 78 -11.66 -4.17 -18.61
C ARG A 78 -11.05 -3.02 -19.36
N ASP A 79 -11.91 -2.11 -19.74
CA ASP A 79 -11.60 -0.84 -20.37
C ASP A 79 -11.33 0.29 -19.37
N HIS A 80 -11.48 0.00 -18.07
CA HIS A 80 -11.34 0.97 -17.01
C HIS A 80 -10.69 0.39 -15.75
N TYR A 81 -10.16 1.27 -14.92
CA TYR A 81 -9.69 0.93 -13.57
C TYR A 81 -10.49 1.68 -12.50
N LYS A 82 -10.45 1.18 -11.27
CA LYS A 82 -10.93 1.86 -10.09
C LYS A 82 -9.86 1.85 -9.01
N ILE A 83 -9.51 3.03 -8.51
CA ILE A 83 -8.51 3.22 -7.46
C ILE A 83 -9.19 3.93 -6.30
N MET A 84 -9.03 3.39 -5.10
CA MET A 84 -9.45 4.03 -3.86
C MET A 84 -8.27 4.16 -2.91
N GLY A 85 -8.08 5.35 -2.35
CA GLY A 85 -7.17 5.63 -1.24
C GLY A 85 -7.95 5.92 0.03
N VAL A 86 -7.51 5.38 1.16
CA VAL A 86 -8.08 5.63 2.49
C VAL A 86 -6.99 6.07 3.44
N ASP A 87 -7.19 7.18 4.15
CA ASP A 87 -6.27 7.68 5.19
C ASP A 87 -7.03 8.54 6.20
N ILE A 88 -6.55 8.61 7.44
CA ILE A 88 -7.07 9.54 8.46
C ILE A 88 -6.68 11.00 8.17
N LYS A 89 -5.62 11.21 7.39
CA LYS A 89 -5.12 12.53 7.00
C LYS A 89 -5.78 12.98 5.70
N ASN A 90 -5.84 14.29 5.52
CA ASN A 90 -6.25 14.86 4.24
C ASN A 90 -5.19 14.53 3.16
N VAL A 91 -5.67 14.11 2.00
CA VAL A 91 -4.87 13.86 0.80
C VAL A 91 -5.42 14.72 -0.32
N SER A 92 -4.54 15.48 -0.97
CA SER A 92 -4.95 16.30 -2.11
C SER A 92 -5.57 15.43 -3.21
N PRO A 93 -6.62 15.90 -3.89
CA PRO A 93 -7.27 15.14 -4.97
C PRO A 93 -6.27 14.66 -6.04
N LEU A 94 -6.58 13.53 -6.62
CA LEU A 94 -5.89 12.98 -7.77
C LEU A 94 -6.97 12.52 -8.77
N GLU A 95 -6.85 12.97 -9.99
CA GLU A 95 -7.81 12.67 -11.05
C GLU A 95 -8.02 11.15 -11.22
N ASN A 96 -9.27 10.73 -11.39
CA ASN A 96 -9.70 9.33 -11.52
C ASN A 96 -9.34 8.43 -10.32
N VAL A 97 -9.12 9.03 -9.14
CA VAL A 97 -8.87 8.30 -7.88
C VAL A 97 -9.86 8.74 -6.83
N LYS A 98 -10.58 7.80 -6.23
CA LYS A 98 -11.44 8.06 -5.08
C LYS A 98 -10.59 8.10 -3.81
N ILE A 99 -10.63 9.23 -3.10
CA ILE A 99 -9.90 9.40 -1.84
C ILE A 99 -10.92 9.61 -0.73
N ILE A 100 -10.79 8.83 0.34
CA ILE A 100 -11.67 8.87 1.50
C ILE A 100 -10.86 9.16 2.75
N ARG A 101 -11.26 10.18 3.49
CA ARG A 101 -10.71 10.47 4.81
C ARG A 101 -11.44 9.64 5.85
N LEU A 102 -10.83 8.55 6.32
CA LEU A 102 -11.43 7.61 7.25
C LEU A 102 -10.36 6.83 8.01
N ASP A 103 -10.66 6.41 9.24
CA ASP A 103 -9.82 5.47 9.97
C ASP A 103 -10.05 4.03 9.45
N ILE A 104 -8.97 3.37 9.05
CA ILE A 104 -8.97 1.98 8.56
C ILE A 104 -9.54 1.02 9.63
N ASN A 105 -9.48 1.38 10.90
CA ASN A 105 -9.98 0.56 12.00
C ASN A 105 -11.51 0.54 12.11
N THR A 106 -12.21 1.48 11.50
CA THR A 106 -13.68 1.56 11.55
C THR A 106 -14.34 0.51 10.64
N LEU A 107 -15.60 0.19 10.92
CA LEU A 107 -16.37 -0.74 10.08
C LEU A 107 -16.78 -0.12 8.74
N GLU A 108 -16.95 1.19 8.72
CA GLU A 108 -17.38 1.98 7.55
C GLU A 108 -16.45 1.79 6.33
N VAL A 109 -15.17 1.51 6.56
CA VAL A 109 -14.22 1.22 5.46
C VAL A 109 -14.75 0.11 4.55
N LYS A 110 -15.37 -0.92 5.13
CA LYS A 110 -15.90 -2.06 4.38
C LYS A 110 -17.08 -1.65 3.49
N ASP A 111 -17.90 -0.73 3.97
CA ASP A 111 -19.07 -0.24 3.24
C ASP A 111 -18.62 0.65 2.07
N TYR A 112 -17.64 1.52 2.30
CA TYR A 112 -17.04 2.31 1.21
C TYR A 112 -16.41 1.43 0.13
N ILE A 113 -15.70 0.36 0.51
CA ILE A 113 -15.12 -0.59 -0.45
C ILE A 113 -16.22 -1.29 -1.26
N ASN A 114 -17.26 -1.81 -0.59
CA ASN A 114 -18.39 -2.49 -1.26
C ASN A 114 -19.12 -1.58 -2.25
N ASN A 115 -19.37 -0.33 -1.84
CA ASN A 115 -20.14 0.62 -2.66
C ASN A 115 -19.34 1.14 -3.87
N PHE A 116 -18.01 1.17 -3.76
CA PHE A 116 -17.17 1.73 -4.82
C PHE A 116 -16.72 0.69 -5.84
N PHE A 117 -16.32 -0.50 -5.40
CA PHE A 117 -15.84 -1.54 -6.29
C PHE A 117 -16.94 -2.51 -6.67
N PRO A 118 -17.23 -2.70 -7.98
CA PRO A 118 -18.26 -3.62 -8.44
C PRO A 118 -17.88 -5.09 -8.25
N ASN A 119 -16.59 -5.36 -8.11
CA ASN A 119 -16.02 -6.71 -8.00
C ASN A 119 -14.91 -6.73 -6.95
N LYS A 120 -14.38 -7.93 -6.67
CA LYS A 120 -13.22 -8.11 -5.81
C LYS A 120 -11.99 -7.39 -6.37
N LEU A 121 -11.11 -6.99 -5.46
CA LEU A 121 -9.89 -6.23 -5.73
C LEU A 121 -8.79 -7.10 -6.34
N ASP A 122 -8.02 -6.54 -7.26
CA ASP A 122 -6.83 -7.17 -7.83
C ASP A 122 -5.61 -7.01 -6.93
N LEU A 123 -5.52 -5.86 -6.26
CA LEU A 123 -4.37 -5.49 -5.44
C LEU A 123 -4.82 -4.65 -4.24
N ILE A 124 -4.30 -5.00 -3.07
CA ILE A 124 -4.41 -4.19 -1.86
C ILE A 124 -3.01 -3.80 -1.42
N LEU A 125 -2.82 -2.52 -1.16
CA LEU A 125 -1.57 -1.93 -0.68
C LEU A 125 -1.80 -1.28 0.68
N SER A 126 -0.79 -1.32 1.55
CA SER A 126 -0.81 -0.57 2.79
C SER A 126 0.58 -0.09 3.18
N ASP A 127 0.78 1.23 3.14
CA ASP A 127 1.90 1.94 3.78
C ASP A 127 1.47 2.59 5.10
N ALA A 128 0.32 2.16 5.65
CA ALA A 128 -0.23 2.69 6.90
C ALA A 128 0.73 2.52 8.07
N SER A 129 0.74 3.50 8.94
CA SER A 129 1.57 3.51 10.15
C SER A 129 0.81 4.20 11.28
N VAL A 130 0.86 3.62 12.46
CA VAL A 130 0.29 4.23 13.65
C VAL A 130 1.08 5.48 14.05
N ASN A 131 0.41 6.44 14.69
CA ASN A 131 1.08 7.55 15.33
C ASN A 131 1.88 7.03 16.54
N LYS A 132 3.14 7.44 16.63
CA LYS A 132 4.01 7.03 17.75
C LYS A 132 3.57 7.72 19.03
N THR A 133 3.29 6.92 20.06
CA THR A 133 2.99 7.41 21.42
C THR A 133 4.25 7.72 22.22
N GLY A 134 5.41 7.20 21.76
CA GLY A 134 6.70 7.21 22.49
C GLY A 134 6.95 5.95 23.30
N ASN A 135 5.91 5.14 23.58
CA ASN A 135 6.06 3.84 24.22
C ASN A 135 6.24 2.77 23.11
N LYS A 136 7.44 2.19 23.05
CA LYS A 136 7.81 1.23 22.00
C LYS A 136 6.90 -0.01 21.97
N PHE A 137 6.48 -0.49 23.11
CA PHE A 137 5.62 -1.67 23.23
C PHE A 137 4.21 -1.37 22.70
N THR A 138 3.61 -0.27 23.14
CA THR A 138 2.28 0.17 22.67
C THR A 138 2.30 0.46 21.18
N ASP A 139 3.34 1.15 20.68
CA ASP A 139 3.49 1.47 19.27
C ASP A 139 3.60 0.20 18.42
N HIS A 140 4.32 -0.83 18.92
CA HIS A 140 4.43 -2.13 18.25
C HIS A 140 3.09 -2.85 18.20
N LEU A 141 2.36 -2.94 19.32
CA LEU A 141 1.05 -3.58 19.37
C LEU A 141 0.04 -2.90 18.45
N ASN A 142 -0.01 -1.58 18.46
CA ASN A 142 -0.91 -0.83 17.59
C ASN A 142 -0.59 -1.05 16.11
N GLN A 143 0.70 -1.10 15.74
CA GLN A 143 1.11 -1.37 14.37
C GLN A 143 0.74 -2.79 13.93
N ILE A 144 0.94 -3.80 14.78
CA ILE A 144 0.61 -5.18 14.42
C ILE A 144 -0.90 -5.37 14.29
N ASN A 145 -1.70 -4.73 15.16
CA ASN A 145 -3.15 -4.73 15.07
C ASN A 145 -3.65 -4.10 13.77
N LEU A 146 -3.02 -2.99 13.34
CA LEU A 146 -3.30 -2.37 12.05
C LEU A 146 -3.01 -3.33 10.89
N CYS A 147 -1.89 -4.08 10.95
CA CYS A 147 -1.56 -5.08 9.94
C CYS A 147 -2.58 -6.22 9.89
N PHE A 148 -3.08 -6.69 11.04
CA PHE A 148 -4.16 -7.69 11.08
C PHE A 148 -5.45 -7.14 10.48
N LYS A 149 -5.79 -5.88 10.73
CA LYS A 149 -6.96 -5.24 10.12
C LYS A 149 -6.85 -5.18 8.60
N VAL A 150 -5.69 -4.81 8.07
CA VAL A 150 -5.42 -4.83 6.62
C VAL A 150 -5.56 -6.25 6.06
N LEU A 151 -5.05 -7.26 6.77
CA LEU A 151 -5.18 -8.66 6.37
C LEU A 151 -6.65 -9.12 6.35
N ASP A 152 -7.48 -8.72 7.32
CA ASP A 152 -8.92 -9.03 7.35
C ASP A 152 -9.66 -8.38 6.17
N ILE A 153 -9.33 -7.12 5.85
CA ILE A 153 -9.85 -6.46 4.65
C ILE A 153 -9.45 -7.26 3.41
N SER A 154 -8.20 -7.72 3.33
CA SER A 154 -7.73 -8.51 2.18
C SER A 154 -8.44 -9.86 2.05
N LYS A 155 -8.71 -10.55 3.16
CA LYS A 155 -9.48 -11.80 3.15
C LYS A 155 -10.85 -11.61 2.53
N LYS A 156 -11.54 -10.52 2.90
CA LYS A 156 -12.90 -10.24 2.43
C LYS A 156 -12.94 -9.73 0.99
N PHE A 157 -12.04 -8.82 0.62
CA PHE A 157 -12.18 -8.02 -0.61
C PHE A 157 -11.21 -8.40 -1.73
N LEU A 158 -10.07 -9.02 -1.43
CA LEU A 158 -9.10 -9.42 -2.45
C LEU A 158 -9.60 -10.67 -3.19
N LYS A 159 -9.54 -10.66 -4.52
CA LYS A 159 -9.90 -11.83 -5.35
C LYS A 159 -8.90 -12.97 -5.21
N GLN A 160 -9.28 -14.17 -5.63
CA GLN A 160 -8.31 -15.24 -5.89
C GLN A 160 -7.25 -14.76 -6.89
N LYS A 161 -6.01 -15.18 -6.71
CA LYS A 161 -4.83 -14.72 -7.47
C LYS A 161 -4.52 -13.22 -7.33
N GLY A 162 -5.24 -12.46 -6.48
CA GLY A 162 -4.91 -11.08 -6.14
C GLY A 162 -3.67 -10.97 -5.26
N ASN A 163 -3.08 -9.77 -5.20
CA ASN A 163 -1.84 -9.49 -4.48
C ASN A 163 -2.06 -8.56 -3.29
N LEU A 164 -1.24 -8.71 -2.25
CA LEU A 164 -1.28 -7.89 -1.04
C LEU A 164 0.12 -7.42 -0.68
N VAL A 165 0.26 -6.13 -0.37
CA VAL A 165 1.47 -5.54 0.19
C VAL A 165 1.14 -4.85 1.50
N ILE A 166 1.82 -5.22 2.59
CA ILE A 166 1.62 -4.61 3.91
C ILE A 166 2.96 -4.16 4.47
N LYS A 167 3.03 -2.88 4.88
CA LYS A 167 4.16 -2.40 5.68
C LYS A 167 4.06 -2.95 7.10
N VAL A 168 5.17 -3.48 7.59
CA VAL A 168 5.33 -3.98 8.96
C VAL A 168 6.62 -3.42 9.57
N PHE A 169 6.70 -3.35 10.89
CA PHE A 169 7.95 -3.06 11.59
C PHE A 169 8.51 -4.33 12.21
N GLN A 170 9.83 -4.50 12.12
CA GLN A 170 10.50 -5.66 12.72
C GLN A 170 10.21 -5.73 14.23
N GLY A 171 9.80 -6.91 14.70
CA GLY A 171 9.40 -7.17 16.09
C GLY A 171 8.93 -8.62 16.29
N SER A 172 8.55 -8.98 17.53
CA SER A 172 8.23 -10.35 17.96
C SER A 172 7.04 -11.01 17.23
N ASP A 173 6.00 -10.22 16.91
CA ASP A 173 4.74 -10.75 16.39
C ASP A 173 4.72 -10.95 14.87
N LEU A 174 5.79 -10.59 14.18
CA LEU A 174 5.88 -10.71 12.72
C LEU A 174 5.72 -12.14 12.23
N ASN A 175 6.25 -13.12 12.97
CA ASN A 175 6.16 -14.53 12.61
C ASN A 175 4.71 -15.02 12.57
N LYS A 176 3.86 -14.53 13.48
CA LYS A 176 2.43 -14.83 13.51
C LYS A 176 1.72 -14.28 12.26
N LEU A 177 1.93 -13.00 11.96
CA LEU A 177 1.35 -12.38 10.77
C LEU A 177 1.85 -13.07 9.48
N PHE A 178 3.16 -13.32 9.38
CA PHE A 178 3.77 -14.01 8.25
C PHE A 178 3.19 -15.42 8.06
N GLY A 179 3.04 -16.18 9.16
CA GLY A 179 2.45 -17.52 9.16
C GLY A 179 1.01 -17.54 8.64
N ILE A 180 0.18 -16.55 9.03
CA ILE A 180 -1.20 -16.42 8.53
C ILE A 180 -1.18 -16.08 7.04
N MET A 181 -0.37 -15.11 6.62
CA MET A 181 -0.26 -14.76 5.20
C MET A 181 0.26 -15.93 4.34
N LYS A 182 1.13 -16.80 4.88
CA LYS A 182 1.61 -18.02 4.18
C LYS A 182 0.48 -19.02 3.90
N LYS A 183 -0.55 -19.05 4.73
CA LYS A 183 -1.75 -19.87 4.51
C LYS A 183 -2.65 -19.29 3.42
N GLU A 184 -2.74 -17.95 3.35
CA GLU A 184 -3.64 -17.21 2.43
C GLU A 184 -3.07 -17.04 1.02
N PHE A 185 -1.73 -16.96 0.86
CA PHE A 185 -1.07 -16.66 -0.41
C PHE A 185 -0.20 -17.81 -0.90
N THR A 186 -0.13 -17.98 -2.24
CA THR A 186 0.74 -18.99 -2.86
C THR A 186 2.22 -18.66 -2.67
N PHE A 187 2.56 -17.38 -2.71
CA PHE A 187 3.93 -16.90 -2.45
C PHE A 187 3.88 -15.76 -1.44
N ILE A 188 4.79 -15.80 -0.48
CA ILE A 188 5.01 -14.71 0.48
C ILE A 188 6.49 -14.43 0.62
N LYS A 189 6.84 -13.16 0.69
CA LYS A 189 8.21 -12.69 0.91
C LYS A 189 8.22 -11.47 1.83
N SER A 190 9.19 -11.45 2.74
CA SER A 190 9.58 -10.22 3.43
C SER A 190 10.59 -9.48 2.57
N TYR A 191 10.40 -8.18 2.39
CA TYR A 191 11.24 -7.35 1.53
C TYR A 191 11.47 -5.97 2.14
N LYS A 192 12.72 -5.50 2.11
CA LYS A 192 13.08 -4.14 2.46
C LYS A 192 13.46 -3.40 1.17
N PRO A 193 12.64 -2.41 0.71
CA PRO A 193 12.97 -1.62 -0.47
C PRO A 193 14.32 -0.91 -0.34
N GLN A 194 15.06 -0.81 -1.43
CA GLN A 194 16.37 -0.14 -1.45
C GLN A 194 16.25 1.35 -1.09
N SER A 195 15.14 1.97 -1.47
CA SER A 195 14.79 3.35 -1.12
C SER A 195 14.41 3.57 0.35
N SER A 196 14.24 2.50 1.15
CA SER A 196 14.02 2.62 2.60
C SER A 196 15.28 3.16 3.29
N LYS A 197 15.09 4.00 4.33
CA LYS A 197 16.22 4.47 5.14
C LYS A 197 16.93 3.28 5.79
N LYS A 198 18.27 3.25 5.75
CA LYS A 198 19.08 2.15 6.33
C LYS A 198 18.73 1.88 7.80
N LYS A 199 18.51 2.94 8.60
CA LYS A 199 18.18 2.87 10.04
C LYS A 199 16.69 2.57 10.32
N SER A 200 15.82 2.43 9.30
CA SER A 200 14.41 2.12 9.50
C SER A 200 14.21 0.63 9.72
N ASN A 201 13.38 0.28 10.72
CA ASN A 201 12.95 -1.10 10.98
C ASN A 201 11.74 -1.51 10.10
N GLU A 202 11.34 -0.65 9.16
CA GLU A 202 10.24 -0.97 8.24
C GLU A 202 10.66 -2.02 7.21
N ILE A 203 9.81 -2.98 7.00
CA ILE A 203 9.86 -3.96 5.92
C ILE A 203 8.46 -4.13 5.34
N TYR A 204 8.33 -4.81 4.22
CA TYR A 204 7.05 -5.09 3.59
C TYR A 204 6.85 -6.60 3.49
N PHE A 205 5.66 -7.07 3.83
CA PHE A 205 5.23 -8.42 3.48
C PHE A 205 4.50 -8.37 2.15
N ILE A 206 4.98 -9.17 1.21
CA ILE A 206 4.46 -9.27 -0.14
C ILE A 206 3.79 -10.63 -0.27
N GLY A 207 2.46 -10.63 -0.32
CA GLY A 207 1.66 -11.82 -0.60
C GLY A 207 1.21 -11.81 -2.05
N LEU A 208 1.61 -12.80 -2.84
CA LEU A 208 1.22 -12.92 -4.24
C LEU A 208 0.30 -14.12 -4.43
N LYS A 209 -0.68 -13.94 -5.32
CA LYS A 209 -1.66 -14.96 -5.73
C LYS A 209 -2.40 -15.53 -4.51
N LYS A 210 -3.36 -14.77 -3.98
CA LYS A 210 -4.31 -15.28 -2.97
C LYS A 210 -4.92 -16.61 -3.43
N LYS A 211 -4.97 -17.56 -2.52
CA LYS A 211 -5.55 -18.89 -2.74
C LYS A 211 -7.06 -18.87 -2.87
#